data_d0ae3566471ef9a1a0372b1dba3bfaa0
#
_entry.id   d0ae3566471ef9a1a0372b1dba3bfaa0
#
_cell.length_a   1.000
_cell.length_b   1.000
_cell.length_c   1.000
_cell.angle_alpha   90.00
_cell.angle_beta   90.00
_cell.angle_gamma   90.00
#
_symmetry.space_group_name_H-M   'P 1'
#
loop_
_entity.id
_entity.type
_entity.pdbx_description
1 polymer ?
#
loop_
_entity_poly.entity_id
_entity_poly.type
_entity_poly.pdbx_seq_one_letter_code
_entity_poly.pdbx_strand_id
1 'polypeptide(L)'
;MAKQRTDAERRNRQCARFARLLRIARLVTGNGRWGPGDLAREIECSTRTVYRDVEILSAAGIPITFDKATQAYRVPAGFRLGTLDPMTVNACDTASPAVHDLLVHARRVLKEAEGLMTALRQLCDHLEAK
;
A
#
# COMPACT_ATOMS: atom_id res chain seq x y z
N MET A 1 1.63 32.23 -29.47
CA MET A 1 2.04 30.89 -29.91
C MET A 1 2.22 29.96 -28.72
N ALA A 2 1.37 28.97 -28.55
CA ALA A 2 1.48 28.01 -27.47
C ALA A 2 2.67 27.07 -27.78
N LYS A 3 3.72 27.13 -26.97
CA LYS A 3 4.89 26.25 -27.04
C LYS A 3 4.42 24.81 -26.84
N GLN A 4 4.45 23.99 -27.88
CA GLN A 4 4.14 22.55 -27.78
C GLN A 4 5.15 21.93 -26.81
N ARG A 5 4.62 21.40 -25.70
CA ARG A 5 5.43 20.71 -24.70
C ARG A 5 5.87 19.37 -25.22
N THR A 6 7.15 19.04 -25.03
CA THR A 6 7.69 17.73 -25.43
C THR A 6 7.06 16.60 -24.61
N ASP A 7 6.99 15.39 -25.17
CA ASP A 7 6.44 14.22 -24.47
C ASP A 7 7.25 13.86 -23.21
N ALA A 8 8.52 14.17 -23.17
CA ALA A 8 9.36 14.04 -21.99
C ALA A 8 8.92 14.97 -20.85
N GLU A 9 8.61 16.24 -21.16
CA GLU A 9 8.09 17.20 -20.16
C GLU A 9 6.72 16.80 -19.63
N ARG A 10 5.87 16.22 -20.48
CA ARG A 10 4.56 15.69 -20.04
C ARG A 10 4.72 14.54 -19.07
N ARG A 11 5.59 13.56 -19.39
CA ARG A 11 5.89 12.41 -18.53
C ARG A 11 6.46 12.85 -17.18
N ASN A 12 7.43 13.75 -17.16
CA ASN A 12 8.03 14.25 -15.92
C ASN A 12 6.99 14.92 -15.01
N ARG A 13 6.05 15.70 -15.57
CA ARG A 13 4.96 16.31 -14.80
C ARG A 13 3.98 15.27 -14.26
N GLN A 14 3.68 14.23 -15.04
CA GLN A 14 2.83 13.14 -14.57
C GLN A 14 3.50 12.37 -13.43
N CYS A 15 4.79 12.05 -13.54
CA CYS A 15 5.55 11.42 -12.48
C CYS A 15 5.61 12.29 -11.21
N ALA A 16 5.88 13.59 -11.35
CA ALA A 16 5.88 14.52 -10.22
C ALA A 16 4.52 14.62 -9.54
N ARG A 17 3.43 14.66 -10.32
CA ARG A 17 2.07 14.64 -9.79
C ARG A 17 1.76 13.34 -9.07
N PHE A 18 2.12 12.21 -9.65
CA PHE A 18 1.91 10.90 -9.04
C PHE A 18 2.68 10.75 -7.72
N ALA A 19 3.96 11.13 -7.70
CA ALA A 19 4.78 11.14 -6.48
C ALA A 19 4.14 12.01 -5.39
N ARG A 20 3.60 13.18 -5.75
CA ARG A 20 2.90 14.07 -4.80
C ARG A 20 1.63 13.42 -4.26
N LEU A 21 0.80 12.80 -5.10
CA LEU A 21 -0.41 12.10 -4.68
C LEU A 21 -0.08 10.97 -3.68
N LEU A 22 0.96 10.18 -3.93
CA LEU A 22 1.42 9.14 -3.02
C LEU A 22 1.91 9.71 -1.68
N ARG A 23 2.63 10.84 -1.69
CA ARG A 23 3.04 11.51 -0.46
C ARG A 23 1.85 12.00 0.36
N ILE A 24 0.85 12.64 -0.26
CA ILE A 24 -0.39 13.05 0.41
C ILE A 24 -1.10 11.83 1.01
N ALA A 25 -1.32 10.78 0.23
CA ALA A 25 -1.97 9.57 0.68
C ALA A 25 -1.26 8.99 1.91
N ARG A 26 0.06 8.88 1.88
CA ARG A 26 0.88 8.37 2.99
C ARG A 26 0.77 9.23 4.25
N LEU A 27 0.80 10.56 4.12
CA LEU A 27 0.70 11.47 5.25
C LEU A 27 -0.70 11.41 5.89
N VAL A 28 -1.76 11.41 5.09
CA VAL A 28 -3.14 11.40 5.57
C VAL A 28 -3.54 10.04 6.18
N THR A 29 -2.99 8.93 5.68
CA THR A 29 -3.22 7.58 6.26
C THR A 29 -2.34 7.29 7.47
N GLY A 30 -1.31 8.09 7.71
CA GLY A 30 -0.48 8.02 8.90
C GLY A 30 -1.17 8.60 10.14
N ASN A 31 -0.52 8.45 11.29
CA ASN A 31 -1.07 8.91 12.58
C ASN A 31 -0.99 10.45 12.80
N GLY A 32 -0.63 11.22 11.78
CA GLY A 32 -0.50 12.67 11.86
C GLY A 32 -1.84 13.41 11.68
N ARG A 33 -1.93 14.62 12.25
CA ARG A 33 -3.02 15.55 11.96
C ARG A 33 -2.59 16.48 10.84
N TRP A 34 -3.13 16.29 9.67
CA TRP A 34 -2.73 17.02 8.48
C TRP A 34 -3.87 17.90 7.98
N GLY A 35 -3.74 19.20 8.20
CA GLY A 35 -4.62 20.20 7.59
C GLY A 35 -4.19 20.53 6.16
N PRO A 36 -5.04 21.21 5.37
CA PRO A 36 -4.69 21.62 4.00
C PRO A 36 -3.45 22.52 3.93
N GLY A 37 -3.28 23.40 4.92
CA GLY A 37 -2.12 24.29 5.02
C GLY A 37 -0.83 23.57 5.40
N ASP A 38 -0.92 22.54 6.27
CA ASP A 38 0.22 21.76 6.71
C ASP A 38 0.71 20.87 5.57
N LEU A 39 -0.21 20.22 4.86
CA LEU A 39 0.11 19.47 3.66
C LEU A 39 0.74 20.34 2.57
N ALA A 40 0.22 21.57 2.37
CA ALA A 40 0.77 22.49 1.40
C ALA A 40 2.22 22.87 1.70
N ARG A 41 2.54 23.09 2.98
CA ARG A 41 3.92 23.35 3.44
C ARG A 41 4.83 22.15 3.30
N GLU A 42 4.39 20.99 3.76
CA GLU A 42 5.18 19.75 3.74
C GLU A 42 5.52 19.30 2.31
N ILE A 43 4.63 19.55 1.37
CA ILE A 43 4.75 19.08 -0.02
C ILE A 43 5.23 20.19 -0.96
N GLU A 44 5.43 21.41 -0.42
CA GLU A 44 5.87 22.59 -1.17
C GLU A 44 4.94 22.92 -2.36
N CYS A 45 3.63 22.93 -2.10
CA CYS A 45 2.64 23.27 -3.10
C CYS A 45 1.56 24.21 -2.54
N SER A 46 0.67 24.72 -3.39
CA SER A 46 -0.44 25.57 -2.94
C SER A 46 -1.55 24.72 -2.29
N THR A 47 -2.28 25.31 -1.35
CA THR A 47 -3.48 24.70 -0.74
C THR A 47 -4.52 24.31 -1.79
N ARG A 48 -4.68 25.11 -2.85
CA ARG A 48 -5.53 24.77 -4.00
C ARG A 48 -5.10 23.45 -4.67
N THR A 49 -3.80 23.22 -4.77
CA THR A 49 -3.26 21.97 -5.30
C THR A 49 -3.60 20.79 -4.38
N VAL A 50 -3.47 20.99 -3.05
CA VAL A 50 -3.82 19.98 -2.06
C VAL A 50 -5.29 19.58 -2.17
N TYR A 51 -6.21 20.54 -2.22
CA TYR A 51 -7.65 20.24 -2.38
C TYR A 51 -7.92 19.38 -3.61
N ARG A 52 -7.35 19.76 -4.74
CA ARG A 52 -7.52 19.01 -5.99
C ARG A 52 -6.91 17.60 -5.93
N ASP A 53 -5.78 17.46 -5.28
CA ASP A 53 -5.11 16.17 -5.14
C ASP A 53 -5.88 15.25 -4.16
N VAL A 54 -6.46 15.80 -3.08
CA VAL A 54 -7.34 15.06 -2.17
C VAL A 54 -8.62 14.60 -2.88
N GLU A 55 -9.23 15.44 -3.72
CA GLU A 55 -10.38 15.02 -4.55
C GLU A 55 -10.03 13.84 -5.46
N ILE A 56 -8.85 13.85 -6.07
CA ILE A 56 -8.38 12.77 -6.93
C ILE A 56 -8.16 11.49 -6.12
N LEU A 57 -7.57 11.59 -4.94
CA LEU A 57 -7.36 10.45 -4.05
C LEU A 57 -8.70 9.87 -3.56
N SER A 58 -9.67 10.73 -3.25
CA SER A 58 -11.03 10.29 -2.90
C SER A 58 -11.72 9.59 -4.06
N ALA A 59 -11.59 10.12 -5.28
CA ALA A 59 -12.10 9.49 -6.49
C ALA A 59 -11.40 8.16 -6.81
N ALA A 60 -10.13 8.00 -6.38
CA ALA A 60 -9.38 6.76 -6.50
C ALA A 60 -9.75 5.70 -5.41
N GLY A 61 -10.73 6.00 -4.55
CA GLY A 61 -11.24 5.06 -3.55
C GLY A 61 -10.60 5.19 -2.16
N ILE A 62 -9.76 6.19 -1.92
CA ILE A 62 -9.25 6.46 -0.57
C ILE A 62 -10.30 7.29 0.19
N PRO A 63 -10.91 6.79 1.27
CA PRO A 63 -12.00 7.46 1.98
C PRO A 63 -11.44 8.59 2.87
N ILE A 64 -11.07 9.71 2.25
CA ILE A 64 -10.55 10.89 2.95
C ILE A 64 -11.71 11.81 3.30
N THR A 65 -11.88 12.11 4.58
CA THR A 65 -12.87 13.06 5.09
C THR A 65 -12.17 14.25 5.76
N PHE A 66 -12.76 15.43 5.67
CA PHE A 66 -12.25 16.61 6.36
C PHE A 66 -13.01 16.81 7.68
N ASP A 67 -12.31 16.73 8.78
CA ASP A 67 -12.86 16.99 10.11
C ASP A 67 -12.75 18.48 10.44
N LYS A 68 -13.89 19.14 10.52
CA LYS A 68 -13.97 20.59 10.82
C LYS A 68 -13.55 20.92 12.26
N ALA A 69 -13.71 19.99 13.20
CA ALA A 69 -13.35 20.22 14.60
C ALA A 69 -11.83 20.24 14.79
N THR A 70 -11.14 19.37 14.11
CA THR A 70 -9.66 19.26 14.17
C THR A 70 -8.96 19.99 13.02
N GLN A 71 -9.72 20.54 12.06
CA GLN A 71 -9.21 21.18 10.85
C GLN A 71 -8.21 20.33 10.06
N ALA A 72 -8.41 19.00 10.09
CA ALA A 72 -7.51 18.04 9.50
C ALA A 72 -8.24 17.00 8.66
N TYR A 73 -7.54 16.44 7.69
CA TYR A 73 -8.01 15.28 6.95
C TYR A 73 -7.92 14.02 7.81
N ARG A 74 -8.92 13.17 7.71
CA ARG A 74 -8.98 11.87 8.37
C ARG A 74 -9.34 10.78 7.38
N VAL A 75 -8.78 9.61 7.65
CA VAL A 75 -9.15 8.35 7.00
C VAL A 75 -9.76 7.45 8.07
N PRO A 76 -10.85 6.71 7.79
CA PRO A 76 -11.46 5.80 8.75
C PRO A 76 -10.45 4.83 9.35
N ALA A 77 -10.58 4.56 10.65
CA ALA A 77 -9.76 3.58 11.35
C ALA A 77 -9.93 2.20 10.67
N GLY A 78 -8.82 1.58 10.32
CA GLY A 78 -8.82 0.28 9.61
C GLY A 78 -8.58 0.39 8.10
N PHE A 79 -8.70 1.57 7.49
CA PHE A 79 -8.27 1.76 6.13
C PHE A 79 -6.73 1.71 6.07
N ARG A 80 -6.20 0.78 5.30
CA ARG A 80 -4.78 0.70 4.98
C ARG A 80 -4.60 0.94 3.50
N LEU A 81 -3.81 1.93 3.16
CA LEU A 81 -3.28 2.01 1.80
C LEU A 81 -2.45 0.75 1.61
N GLY A 82 -2.90 -0.15 0.73
CA GLY A 82 -2.17 -1.40 0.47
C GLY A 82 -0.70 -1.07 0.26
N THR A 83 0.11 -1.42 1.23
CA THR A 83 1.55 -1.33 1.07
C THR A 83 1.90 -2.27 -0.06
N LEU A 84 2.67 -1.79 -1.02
CA LEU A 84 3.36 -2.62 -2.01
C LEU A 84 4.49 -3.43 -1.31
N ASP A 85 4.20 -3.91 -0.12
CA ASP A 85 5.04 -4.86 0.57
C ASP A 85 4.80 -6.22 -0.08
N PRO A 86 5.78 -6.81 -0.72
CA PRO A 86 5.63 -8.13 -1.34
C PRO A 86 5.26 -9.22 -0.33
N MET A 87 5.30 -8.92 0.99
CA MET A 87 4.91 -9.83 2.07
C MET A 87 3.50 -9.59 2.62
N THR A 88 2.81 -8.52 2.24
CA THR A 88 1.42 -8.26 2.64
C THR A 88 0.47 -8.39 1.45
N VAL A 89 0.55 -9.47 0.71
CA VAL A 89 -0.55 -9.95 -0.15
C VAL A 89 -1.62 -10.61 0.76
N ASN A 90 -1.88 -9.99 1.91
CA ASN A 90 -2.93 -10.45 2.80
C ASN A 90 -3.97 -9.35 2.94
N ALA A 91 -5.09 -9.59 2.29
CA ALA A 91 -6.36 -8.89 2.36
C ALA A 91 -6.63 -7.87 1.25
N CYS A 92 -6.56 -8.31 0.02
CA CYS A 92 -7.67 -8.02 -0.85
C CYS A 92 -8.80 -8.98 -0.43
N ASP A 93 -9.84 -8.50 0.25
CA ASP A 93 -11.05 -9.25 0.60
C ASP A 93 -11.89 -9.67 -0.63
N THR A 94 -11.24 -9.84 -1.74
CA THR A 94 -11.74 -10.47 -2.97
C THR A 94 -10.79 -11.58 -3.40
N ALA A 95 -10.13 -12.27 -2.46
CA ALA A 95 -9.55 -13.55 -2.78
C ALA A 95 -10.72 -14.48 -3.12
N SER A 96 -10.90 -14.75 -4.40
CA SER A 96 -11.77 -15.83 -4.88
C SER A 96 -11.56 -17.03 -3.95
N PRO A 97 -12.63 -17.70 -3.48
CA PRO A 97 -12.51 -18.86 -2.59
C PRO A 97 -11.48 -19.89 -3.10
N ALA A 98 -11.28 -19.97 -4.41
CA ALA A 98 -10.25 -20.78 -5.04
C ALA A 98 -8.80 -20.40 -4.64
N VAL A 99 -8.50 -19.11 -4.40
CA VAL A 99 -7.15 -18.67 -3.99
C VAL A 99 -6.94 -18.97 -2.51
N HIS A 100 -7.98 -18.87 -1.70
CA HIS A 100 -7.92 -19.25 -0.29
C HIS A 100 -7.66 -20.75 -0.13
N ASP A 101 -8.39 -21.58 -0.88
CA ASP A 101 -8.20 -23.03 -0.89
C ASP A 101 -6.81 -23.42 -1.38
N LEU A 102 -6.27 -22.75 -2.38
CA LEU A 102 -4.91 -22.99 -2.87
C LEU A 102 -3.86 -22.68 -1.82
N LEU A 103 -4.01 -21.58 -1.08
CA LEU A 103 -3.10 -21.19 0.00
C LEU A 103 -3.16 -22.18 1.18
N VAL A 104 -4.35 -22.65 1.53
CA VAL A 104 -4.53 -23.68 2.57
C VAL A 104 -3.86 -24.98 2.16
N HIS A 105 -4.04 -25.42 0.92
CA HIS A 105 -3.39 -26.60 0.38
C HIS A 105 -1.86 -26.48 0.33
N ALA A 106 -1.35 -25.34 -0.13
CA ALA A 106 0.10 -25.09 -0.17
C ALA A 106 0.74 -25.12 1.23
N ARG A 107 0.08 -24.55 2.23
CA ARG A 107 0.56 -24.60 3.63
C ARG A 107 0.57 -26.03 4.18
N ARG A 108 -0.44 -26.83 3.82
CA ARG A 108 -0.52 -28.24 4.24
C ARG A 108 0.62 -29.05 3.63
N VAL A 109 0.87 -28.92 2.35
CA VAL A 109 1.98 -29.59 1.64
C VAL A 109 3.33 -29.21 2.21
N LEU A 110 3.55 -27.93 2.53
CA LEU A 110 4.78 -27.46 3.17
C LEU A 110 4.99 -28.13 4.54
N LYS A 111 3.95 -28.21 5.35
CA LYS A 111 4.03 -28.85 6.68
C LYS A 111 4.31 -30.34 6.60
N GLU A 112 3.73 -31.04 5.62
CA GLU A 112 3.99 -32.46 5.35
C GLU A 112 5.43 -32.70 4.87
N ALA A 113 5.95 -31.78 4.02
CA ALA A 113 7.34 -31.83 3.56
C ALA A 113 8.36 -31.62 4.70
N GLU A 114 8.08 -30.71 5.63
CA GLU A 114 8.91 -30.49 6.83
C GLU A 114 8.94 -31.74 7.72
N GLY A 115 7.81 -32.44 7.88
CA GLY A 115 7.72 -33.69 8.61
C GLY A 115 8.56 -34.78 7.99
N LEU A 116 8.52 -34.93 6.66
CA LEU A 116 9.35 -35.87 5.91
C LEU A 116 10.84 -35.58 6.03
N MET A 117 11.23 -34.31 5.94
CA MET A 117 12.61 -33.88 6.10
C MET A 117 13.16 -34.22 7.50
N THR A 118 12.32 -34.02 8.52
CA THR A 118 12.69 -34.37 9.91
C THR A 118 12.86 -35.89 10.09
N ALA A 119 11.96 -36.69 9.53
CA ALA A 119 12.06 -38.13 9.57
C ALA A 119 13.30 -38.67 8.83
N LEU A 120 13.62 -38.09 7.68
CA LEU A 120 14.84 -38.43 6.93
C LEU A 120 16.11 -38.11 7.71
N ARG A 121 16.18 -36.96 8.38
CA ARG A 121 17.32 -36.63 9.25
C ARG A 121 17.49 -37.62 10.37
N GLN A 122 16.41 -37.99 11.05
CA GLN A 122 16.46 -39.02 12.12
C GLN A 122 16.95 -40.35 11.62
N LEU A 123 16.57 -40.77 10.40
CA LEU A 123 17.08 -41.97 9.77
C LEU A 123 18.57 -41.89 9.46
N CYS A 124 19.05 -40.76 8.92
CA CYS A 124 20.47 -40.56 8.66
C CYS A 124 21.28 -40.60 9.96
N ASP A 125 20.84 -39.90 11.00
CA ASP A 125 21.51 -39.90 12.30
C ASP A 125 21.59 -41.32 12.93
N HIS A 126 20.55 -42.11 12.70
CA HIS A 126 20.53 -43.51 13.20
C HIS A 126 21.45 -44.46 12.42
N LEU A 127 21.69 -44.17 11.14
CA LEU A 127 22.60 -44.91 10.29
C LEU A 127 24.08 -44.58 10.53
N GLU A 128 24.35 -43.29 10.88
CA GLU A 128 25.72 -42.84 11.21
C GLU A 128 26.18 -43.26 12.62
N ALA A 129 25.23 -43.58 13.51
CA ALA A 129 25.53 -44.04 14.89
C ALA A 129 25.81 -45.54 15.02
N LYS A 130 25.90 -46.26 13.90
CA LYS A 130 26.14 -47.72 13.88
C LYS A 130 27.46 -48.06 13.23
#